data_232ac536298d62c2f71389cda21a7da0
#
_entry.id   232ac536298d62c2f71389cda21a7da0
#
_cell.length_a   1.000
_cell.length_b   1.000
_cell.length_c   1.000
_cell.angle_alpha   90.00
_cell.angle_beta   90.00
_cell.angle_gamma   90.00
#
_symmetry.space_group_name_H-M   'P 1'
#
loop_
_entity.id
_entity.type
_entity.pdbx_description
1 polymer ?
#
loop_
_entity_poly.entity_id
_entity_poly.type
_entity_poly.pdbx_seq_one_letter_code
_entity_poly.pdbx_strand_id
1 'polypeptide(L)'
;MRRPEPLDYAGRWWMRSFLAAFFIMLYAPIVTLVAFSFNDSKRNIVWRGFTTKYYAKAAANESLIEAFANSLTIAAVNMVASVALGVAAAVLLWRFRFPFRHAADGMMSLPIVIPEICLGVALLVFFNQWWPRDLAWPLSLGNIIIAHITFTFPFVAVIVRGRLASVNRELEKAAMDLGASEWQAMRDVLLPQIRPSIIAGALIAFTLSLDDFVITYFTAGPNSITLPVKINSMVRFSVTPEVNAASTVLIVITVIAAVLAMRFQTARRA
;
A
#
# COMPACT_ATOMS: atom_id res chain seq x y z
N MET A 1 34.26 -12.03 -33.07
CA MET A 1 34.48 -11.77 -31.64
C MET A 1 33.44 -10.70 -31.22
N ARG A 2 32.43 -11.09 -30.46
CA ARG A 2 31.46 -10.12 -29.88
C ARG A 2 32.20 -9.32 -28.81
N ARG A 3 32.23 -7.99 -28.92
CA ARG A 3 32.73 -7.12 -27.84
C ARG A 3 31.89 -7.39 -26.62
N PRO A 4 32.48 -7.65 -25.45
CA PRO A 4 31.70 -7.80 -24.21
C PRO A 4 30.92 -6.50 -23.98
N GLU A 5 29.60 -6.59 -23.91
CA GLU A 5 28.77 -5.45 -23.51
C GLU A 5 29.12 -5.05 -22.06
N PRO A 6 29.08 -3.73 -21.73
CA PRO A 6 29.48 -3.26 -20.40
C PRO A 6 28.68 -3.89 -19.24
N LEU A 7 27.58 -4.59 -19.53
CA LEU A 7 26.70 -5.24 -18.56
C LEU A 7 26.84 -6.77 -18.52
N ASP A 8 27.83 -7.35 -19.20
CA ASP A 8 28.04 -8.81 -19.27
C ASP A 8 28.60 -9.43 -17.95
N TYR A 9 28.62 -8.62 -16.87
CA TYR A 9 28.93 -9.07 -15.52
C TYR A 9 27.87 -9.99 -14.91
N ALA A 10 26.62 -9.94 -15.40
CA ALA A 10 25.50 -10.76 -14.90
C ALA A 10 25.73 -12.28 -15.09
N GLY A 11 26.65 -12.67 -15.99
CA GLY A 11 27.07 -14.04 -16.20
C GLY A 11 28.09 -14.60 -15.20
N ARG A 12 28.75 -13.74 -14.41
CA ARG A 12 29.81 -14.16 -13.49
C ARG A 12 29.25 -14.84 -12.26
N TRP A 13 29.73 -16.02 -11.93
CA TRP A 13 29.24 -16.86 -10.83
C TRP A 13 29.27 -16.15 -9.48
N TRP A 14 30.33 -15.37 -9.18
CA TRP A 14 30.46 -14.61 -7.92
C TRP A 14 29.38 -13.57 -7.75
N MET A 15 28.93 -12.93 -8.83
CA MET A 15 27.86 -11.93 -8.80
C MET A 15 26.49 -12.60 -8.56
N ARG A 16 26.28 -13.78 -9.16
CA ARG A 16 25.09 -14.60 -8.87
C ARG A 16 25.08 -15.08 -7.43
N SER A 17 26.24 -15.51 -6.92
CA SER A 17 26.38 -15.95 -5.52
C SER A 17 26.15 -14.80 -4.55
N PHE A 18 26.69 -13.60 -4.84
CA PHE A 18 26.45 -12.41 -4.03
C PHE A 18 24.97 -12.03 -4.03
N LEU A 19 24.32 -12.02 -5.21
CA LEU A 19 22.90 -11.74 -5.34
C LEU A 19 22.04 -12.77 -4.59
N ALA A 20 22.37 -14.06 -4.71
CA ALA A 20 21.70 -15.13 -3.99
C ALA A 20 21.85 -14.97 -2.46
N ALA A 21 23.07 -14.71 -1.99
CA ALA A 21 23.33 -14.45 -0.57
C ALA A 21 22.56 -13.25 -0.04
N PHE A 22 22.50 -12.15 -0.82
CA PHE A 22 21.72 -10.97 -0.49
C PHE A 22 20.22 -11.29 -0.34
N PHE A 23 19.64 -12.02 -1.30
CA PHE A 23 18.23 -12.42 -1.21
C PHE A 23 17.97 -13.40 -0.07
N ILE A 24 18.86 -14.37 0.16
CA ILE A 24 18.73 -15.27 1.30
C ILE A 24 18.74 -14.48 2.61
N MET A 25 19.68 -13.58 2.79
CA MET A 25 19.76 -12.73 3.98
C MET A 25 18.50 -11.88 4.18
N LEU A 26 17.95 -11.32 3.10
CA LEU A 26 16.75 -10.47 3.14
C LEU A 26 15.49 -11.28 3.48
N TYR A 27 15.33 -12.46 2.88
CA TYR A 27 14.11 -13.26 3.04
C TYR A 27 14.18 -14.28 4.18
N ALA A 28 15.37 -14.62 4.68
CA ALA A 28 15.53 -15.59 5.77
C ALA A 28 14.69 -15.27 7.02
N PRO A 29 14.61 -14.02 7.53
CA PRO A 29 13.74 -13.69 8.67
C PRO A 29 12.27 -13.97 8.38
N ILE A 30 11.80 -13.63 7.17
CA ILE A 30 10.40 -13.82 6.75
C ILE A 30 10.10 -15.31 6.64
N VAL A 31 10.97 -16.07 5.98
CA VAL A 31 10.83 -17.52 5.87
C VAL A 31 10.84 -18.18 7.25
N THR A 32 11.70 -17.72 8.14
CA THR A 32 11.77 -18.22 9.54
C THR A 32 10.46 -17.93 10.27
N LEU A 33 9.91 -16.71 10.18
CA LEU A 33 8.63 -16.35 10.78
C LEU A 33 7.51 -17.25 10.26
N VAL A 34 7.42 -17.43 8.93
CA VAL A 34 6.42 -18.30 8.29
C VAL A 34 6.62 -19.76 8.72
N ALA A 35 7.85 -20.28 8.74
CA ALA A 35 8.13 -21.64 9.21
C ALA A 35 7.69 -21.81 10.67
N PHE A 36 8.07 -20.90 11.55
CA PHE A 36 7.74 -20.98 12.98
C PHE A 36 6.25 -20.71 13.28
N SER A 37 5.46 -20.23 12.33
CA SER A 37 3.99 -20.17 12.48
C SER A 37 3.35 -21.56 12.56
N PHE A 38 4.04 -22.58 12.00
CA PHE A 38 3.63 -23.97 12.05
C PHE A 38 4.29 -24.78 13.19
N ASN A 39 5.06 -24.11 14.07
CA ASN A 39 5.80 -24.79 15.13
C ASN A 39 4.92 -25.15 16.33
N ASP A 40 4.90 -26.42 16.74
CA ASP A 40 4.17 -26.88 17.92
C ASP A 40 4.92 -26.58 19.23
N SER A 41 5.13 -25.30 19.50
CA SER A 41 5.79 -24.82 20.72
C SER A 41 5.04 -23.63 21.32
N LYS A 42 5.10 -23.49 22.64
CA LYS A 42 4.56 -22.30 23.33
C LYS A 42 5.46 -21.07 23.16
N ARG A 43 6.76 -21.29 22.89
CA ARG A 43 7.77 -20.25 22.68
C ARG A 43 8.50 -20.52 21.38
N ASN A 44 8.68 -19.51 20.53
CA ASN A 44 9.32 -19.62 19.22
C ASN A 44 10.86 -19.76 19.25
N ILE A 45 11.40 -20.52 20.21
CA ILE A 45 12.86 -20.66 20.37
C ILE A 45 13.37 -21.95 19.72
N VAL A 46 12.59 -23.03 19.81
CA VAL A 46 12.99 -24.36 19.34
C VAL A 46 11.86 -24.97 18.53
N TRP A 47 12.20 -25.58 17.40
CA TRP A 47 11.26 -26.36 16.60
C TRP A 47 10.89 -27.66 17.33
N ARG A 48 9.61 -27.89 17.60
CA ARG A 48 9.11 -29.08 18.30
C ARG A 48 8.23 -29.99 17.44
N GLY A 49 7.81 -29.52 16.26
CA GLY A 49 6.96 -30.29 15.38
C GLY A 49 6.06 -29.41 14.54
N PHE A 50 5.40 -29.97 13.53
CA PHE A 50 4.48 -29.27 12.65
C PHE A 50 3.07 -29.27 13.24
N THR A 51 2.43 -28.09 13.24
CA THR A 51 1.02 -27.94 13.65
C THR A 51 0.37 -26.74 12.96
N THR A 52 -0.93 -26.79 12.75
CA THR A 52 -1.77 -25.67 12.27
C THR A 52 -2.65 -25.07 13.38
N LYS A 53 -2.53 -25.58 14.61
CA LYS A 53 -3.41 -25.19 15.74
C LYS A 53 -3.38 -23.69 16.05
N TYR A 54 -2.26 -23.02 15.78
CA TYR A 54 -2.14 -21.58 16.05
C TYR A 54 -2.89 -20.72 15.05
N TYR A 55 -3.14 -21.21 13.84
CA TYR A 55 -4.05 -20.55 12.88
C TYR A 55 -5.50 -20.63 13.36
N ALA A 56 -5.92 -21.80 13.85
CA ALA A 56 -7.25 -21.97 14.46
C ALA A 56 -7.39 -21.11 15.72
N LYS A 57 -6.34 -21.01 16.54
CA LYS A 57 -6.33 -20.19 17.75
C LYS A 57 -6.38 -18.70 17.40
N ALA A 58 -5.62 -18.23 16.40
CA ALA A 58 -5.68 -16.86 15.93
C ALA A 58 -7.07 -16.51 15.34
N ALA A 59 -7.69 -17.45 14.64
CA ALA A 59 -9.05 -17.29 14.09
C ALA A 59 -10.16 -17.33 15.18
N ALA A 60 -9.88 -17.90 16.35
CA ALA A 60 -10.79 -17.87 17.50
C ALA A 60 -10.56 -16.67 18.43
N ASN A 61 -9.51 -15.89 18.20
CA ASN A 61 -9.18 -14.72 19.03
C ASN A 61 -9.95 -13.49 18.52
N GLU A 62 -11.04 -13.15 19.21
CA GLU A 62 -11.94 -12.05 18.83
C GLU A 62 -11.18 -10.73 18.59
N SER A 63 -10.20 -10.40 19.44
CA SER A 63 -9.46 -9.15 19.30
C SER A 63 -8.51 -9.13 18.09
N LEU A 64 -8.02 -10.29 17.62
CA LEU A 64 -7.26 -10.40 16.38
C LEU A 64 -8.17 -10.30 15.17
N ILE A 65 -9.34 -10.92 15.21
CA ILE A 65 -10.34 -10.86 14.15
C ILE A 65 -10.87 -9.44 13.98
N GLU A 66 -11.17 -8.74 15.08
CA GLU A 66 -11.58 -7.34 15.07
C GLU A 66 -10.47 -6.45 14.44
N ALA A 67 -9.23 -6.60 14.89
CA ALA A 67 -8.09 -5.86 14.36
C ALA A 67 -7.86 -6.15 12.85
N PHE A 68 -8.06 -7.38 12.42
CA PHE A 68 -7.99 -7.77 11.01
C PHE A 68 -9.13 -7.14 10.19
N ALA A 69 -10.36 -7.20 10.69
CA ALA A 69 -11.52 -6.58 10.05
C ALA A 69 -11.36 -5.05 9.93
N ASN A 70 -10.83 -4.41 10.98
CA ASN A 70 -10.49 -2.99 10.96
C ASN A 70 -9.46 -2.67 9.88
N SER A 71 -8.36 -3.43 9.80
CA SER A 71 -7.34 -3.24 8.77
C SER A 71 -7.90 -3.39 7.35
N LEU A 72 -8.72 -4.41 7.09
CA LEU A 72 -9.34 -4.61 5.77
C LEU A 72 -10.33 -3.50 5.43
N THR A 73 -11.14 -3.07 6.38
CA THR A 73 -12.11 -1.98 6.18
C THR A 73 -11.40 -0.67 5.87
N ILE A 74 -10.38 -0.31 6.67
CA ILE A 74 -9.58 0.88 6.43
C ILE A 74 -8.90 0.81 5.06
N ALA A 75 -8.24 -0.30 4.73
CA ALA A 75 -7.53 -0.46 3.48
C ALA A 75 -8.47 -0.40 2.26
N ALA A 76 -9.67 -1.01 2.36
CA ALA A 76 -10.65 -0.98 1.28
C ALA A 76 -11.23 0.42 1.04
N VAL A 77 -11.64 1.12 2.11
CA VAL A 77 -12.18 2.49 2.00
C VAL A 77 -11.09 3.46 1.54
N ASN A 78 -9.89 3.36 2.12
CA ASN A 78 -8.72 4.12 1.71
C ASN A 78 -8.41 3.92 0.23
N MET A 79 -8.38 2.68 -0.25
CA MET A 79 -8.12 2.37 -1.66
C MET A 79 -9.09 3.12 -2.59
N VAL A 80 -10.39 3.05 -2.32
CA VAL A 80 -11.41 3.69 -3.17
C VAL A 80 -11.25 5.21 -3.15
N ALA A 81 -11.11 5.81 -1.96
CA ALA A 81 -10.97 7.26 -1.81
C ALA A 81 -9.66 7.78 -2.41
N SER A 82 -8.54 7.09 -2.15
CA SER A 82 -7.23 7.46 -2.69
C SER A 82 -7.16 7.32 -4.21
N VAL A 83 -7.85 6.33 -4.78
CA VAL A 83 -7.98 6.22 -6.24
C VAL A 83 -8.78 7.39 -6.80
N ALA A 84 -9.93 7.71 -6.22
CA ALA A 84 -10.75 8.82 -6.68
C ALA A 84 -9.97 10.15 -6.65
N LEU A 85 -9.34 10.47 -5.51
CA LEU A 85 -8.56 11.70 -5.33
C LEU A 85 -7.28 11.70 -6.17
N GLY A 86 -6.54 10.59 -6.19
CA GLY A 86 -5.29 10.48 -6.93
C GLY A 86 -5.48 10.57 -8.44
N VAL A 87 -6.51 9.92 -8.99
CA VAL A 87 -6.86 10.03 -10.42
C VAL A 87 -7.33 11.44 -10.75
N ALA A 88 -8.21 12.03 -9.92
CA ALA A 88 -8.67 13.40 -10.13
C ALA A 88 -7.50 14.40 -10.11
N ALA A 89 -6.61 14.31 -9.13
CA ALA A 89 -5.41 15.14 -9.03
C ALA A 89 -4.46 14.94 -10.23
N ALA A 90 -4.23 13.69 -10.64
CA ALA A 90 -3.39 13.37 -11.79
C ALA A 90 -3.93 13.96 -13.09
N VAL A 91 -5.24 13.81 -13.35
CA VAL A 91 -5.92 14.34 -14.54
C VAL A 91 -5.94 15.87 -14.50
N LEU A 92 -6.25 16.48 -13.35
CA LEU A 92 -6.26 17.93 -13.15
C LEU A 92 -4.90 18.53 -13.51
N LEU A 93 -3.83 18.00 -12.92
CA LEU A 93 -2.46 18.46 -13.17
C LEU A 93 -1.96 18.17 -14.58
N TRP A 94 -2.48 17.15 -15.26
CA TRP A 94 -2.09 16.81 -16.62
C TRP A 94 -2.86 17.66 -17.66
N ARG A 95 -4.19 17.86 -17.45
CA ARG A 95 -5.07 18.50 -18.43
C ARG A 95 -5.05 20.01 -18.35
N PHE A 96 -5.05 20.58 -17.14
CA PHE A 96 -5.25 22.01 -16.93
C PHE A 96 -3.95 22.75 -16.61
N ARG A 97 -3.87 23.99 -17.08
CA ARG A 97 -2.83 24.96 -16.71
C ARG A 97 -3.51 26.03 -15.85
N PHE A 98 -3.11 26.16 -14.60
CA PHE A 98 -3.65 27.15 -13.64
C PHE A 98 -2.52 27.79 -12.83
N PRO A 99 -2.71 29.00 -12.30
CA PRO A 99 -1.75 29.60 -11.39
C PRO A 99 -1.52 28.67 -10.20
N PHE A 100 -0.30 28.66 -9.67
CA PHE A 100 0.11 27.77 -8.56
C PHE A 100 0.15 26.24 -8.88
N ARG A 101 0.05 25.83 -10.15
CA ARG A 101 0.15 24.40 -10.54
C ARG A 101 1.42 23.74 -9.98
N HIS A 102 2.57 24.42 -10.03
CA HIS A 102 3.83 23.89 -9.51
C HIS A 102 3.80 23.73 -7.98
N ALA A 103 3.17 24.69 -7.28
CA ALA A 103 2.98 24.58 -5.83
C ALA A 103 2.04 23.40 -5.48
N ALA A 104 0.93 23.23 -6.20
CA ALA A 104 0.01 22.09 -6.02
C ALA A 104 0.71 20.74 -6.27
N ASP A 105 1.55 20.68 -7.30
CA ASP A 105 2.37 19.49 -7.61
C ASP A 105 3.39 19.19 -6.50
N GLY A 106 4.07 20.22 -6.00
CA GLY A 106 4.98 20.12 -4.87
C GLY A 106 4.27 19.67 -3.60
N MET A 107 3.14 20.30 -3.25
CA MET A 107 2.35 19.93 -2.07
C MET A 107 1.84 18.49 -2.13
N MET A 108 1.41 18.03 -3.30
CA MET A 108 0.97 16.64 -3.49
C MET A 108 2.12 15.64 -3.28
N SER A 109 3.36 16.05 -3.53
CA SER A 109 4.53 15.19 -3.35
C SER A 109 5.04 15.18 -1.90
N LEU A 110 4.63 16.14 -1.04
CA LEU A 110 5.08 16.24 0.34
C LEU A 110 4.90 14.96 1.16
N PRO A 111 3.72 14.28 1.16
CA PRO A 111 3.52 13.06 1.95
C PRO A 111 4.45 11.91 1.54
N ILE A 112 4.97 11.92 0.30
CA ILE A 112 5.90 10.89 -0.19
C ILE A 112 7.32 11.13 0.37
N VAL A 113 7.67 12.38 0.65
CA VAL A 113 9.02 12.78 1.08
C VAL A 113 9.13 12.89 2.59
N ILE A 114 8.03 13.28 3.25
CA ILE A 114 8.00 13.45 4.70
C ILE A 114 8.07 12.06 5.38
N PRO A 115 8.93 11.88 6.40
CA PRO A 115 8.94 10.65 7.18
C PRO A 115 7.56 10.34 7.77
N GLU A 116 7.10 9.09 7.65
CA GLU A 116 5.78 8.65 8.12
C GLU A 116 5.50 9.03 9.58
N ILE A 117 6.51 8.94 10.43
CA ILE A 117 6.38 9.32 11.85
C ILE A 117 6.05 10.81 12.02
N CYS A 118 6.64 11.69 11.21
CA CYS A 118 6.35 13.11 11.26
C CYS A 118 4.92 13.38 10.80
N LEU A 119 4.48 12.70 9.75
CA LEU A 119 3.10 12.79 9.25
C LEU A 119 2.11 12.27 10.29
N GLY A 120 2.39 11.13 10.92
CA GLY A 120 1.54 10.57 11.97
C GLY A 120 1.38 11.49 13.17
N VAL A 121 2.48 12.08 13.65
CA VAL A 121 2.45 13.07 14.75
C VAL A 121 1.70 14.34 14.34
N ALA A 122 1.92 14.86 13.14
CA ALA A 122 1.21 16.04 12.64
C ALA A 122 -0.30 15.80 12.56
N LEU A 123 -0.73 14.63 12.07
CA LEU A 123 -2.13 14.24 12.02
C LEU A 123 -2.75 14.04 13.41
N LEU A 124 -2.01 13.45 14.36
CA LEU A 124 -2.43 13.36 15.75
C LEU A 124 -2.73 14.76 16.33
N VAL A 125 -1.81 15.71 16.16
CA VAL A 125 -1.98 17.09 16.62
C VAL A 125 -3.18 17.73 15.92
N PHE A 126 -3.30 17.55 14.61
CA PHE A 126 -4.43 18.07 13.82
C PHE A 126 -5.78 17.56 14.34
N PHE A 127 -5.93 16.26 14.53
CA PHE A 127 -7.17 15.65 15.02
C PHE A 127 -7.51 16.08 16.46
N ASN A 128 -6.50 16.29 17.32
CA ASN A 128 -6.74 16.71 18.70
C ASN A 128 -7.08 18.20 18.83
N GLN A 129 -6.53 19.08 18.00
CA GLN A 129 -6.66 20.53 18.17
C GLN A 129 -7.69 21.15 17.24
N TRP A 130 -7.76 20.68 15.98
CA TRP A 130 -8.51 21.35 14.91
C TRP A 130 -9.75 20.57 14.46
N TRP A 131 -9.85 19.28 14.81
CA TRP A 131 -11.01 18.49 14.42
C TRP A 131 -12.21 18.85 15.30
N PRO A 132 -13.40 19.13 14.72
CA PRO A 132 -14.58 19.49 15.49
C PRO A 132 -14.96 18.38 16.47
N ARG A 133 -14.97 18.69 17.76
CA ARG A 133 -15.32 17.72 18.82
C ARG A 133 -16.78 17.30 18.76
N ASP A 134 -17.64 18.13 18.15
CA ASP A 134 -19.07 17.88 17.97
C ASP A 134 -19.37 16.89 16.83
N LEU A 135 -18.45 16.72 15.85
CA LEU A 135 -18.47 15.56 14.98
C LEU A 135 -17.94 14.38 15.79
N ALA A 136 -18.83 13.69 16.50
CA ALA A 136 -18.62 12.61 17.43
C ALA A 136 -17.82 11.41 16.86
N TRP A 137 -16.62 11.68 16.38
CA TRP A 137 -15.63 10.69 16.03
C TRP A 137 -14.49 10.79 17.05
N PRO A 138 -14.61 10.09 18.19
CA PRO A 138 -13.42 9.81 18.97
C PRO A 138 -12.39 9.20 18.03
N LEU A 139 -11.11 9.30 18.36
CA LEU A 139 -10.03 8.63 17.62
C LEU A 139 -10.53 7.26 17.17
N SER A 140 -10.93 7.13 15.90
CA SER A 140 -11.78 6.07 15.39
C SER A 140 -11.26 5.62 14.03
N LEU A 141 -11.87 4.60 13.46
CA LEU A 141 -11.57 4.14 12.11
C LEU A 141 -11.56 5.28 11.08
N GLY A 142 -12.42 6.29 11.25
CA GLY A 142 -12.49 7.45 10.36
C GLY A 142 -11.23 8.29 10.34
N ASN A 143 -10.64 8.55 11.51
CA ASN A 143 -9.40 9.32 11.60
C ASN A 143 -8.25 8.59 10.92
N ILE A 144 -8.17 7.25 11.11
CA ILE A 144 -7.17 6.41 10.44
C ILE A 144 -7.40 6.44 8.94
N ILE A 145 -8.65 6.31 8.45
CA ILE A 145 -8.97 6.35 7.03
C ILE A 145 -8.52 7.68 6.41
N ILE A 146 -8.82 8.82 7.04
CA ILE A 146 -8.41 10.14 6.54
C ILE A 146 -6.88 10.26 6.52
N ALA A 147 -6.22 9.79 7.57
CA ALA A 147 -4.76 9.78 7.65
C ALA A 147 -4.13 8.94 6.53
N HIS A 148 -4.65 7.74 6.30
CA HIS A 148 -4.19 6.86 5.23
C HIS A 148 -4.46 7.43 3.84
N ILE A 149 -5.64 8.04 3.61
CA ILE A 149 -5.93 8.73 2.34
C ILE A 149 -4.92 9.84 2.11
N THR A 150 -4.65 10.67 3.12
CA THR A 150 -3.68 11.77 3.02
C THR A 150 -2.29 11.27 2.62
N PHE A 151 -1.88 10.11 3.13
CA PHE A 151 -0.60 9.49 2.82
C PHE A 151 -0.59 8.81 1.44
N THR A 152 -1.65 8.09 1.07
CA THR A 152 -1.60 7.16 -0.08
C THR A 152 -2.09 7.74 -1.40
N PHE A 153 -3.01 8.76 -1.41
CA PHE A 153 -3.49 9.32 -2.67
C PHE A 153 -2.37 9.92 -3.55
N PRO A 154 -1.28 10.51 -3.02
CA PRO A 154 -0.19 11.00 -3.83
C PRO A 154 0.53 9.88 -4.61
N PHE A 155 0.67 8.70 -4.02
CA PHE A 155 1.25 7.54 -4.72
C PHE A 155 0.39 7.12 -5.92
N VAL A 156 -0.94 7.09 -5.74
CA VAL A 156 -1.87 6.83 -6.85
C VAL A 156 -1.71 7.88 -7.94
N ALA A 157 -1.66 9.16 -7.55
CA ALA A 157 -1.52 10.27 -8.49
C ALA A 157 -0.21 10.18 -9.29
N VAL A 158 0.92 9.87 -8.66
CA VAL A 158 2.22 9.70 -9.34
C VAL A 158 2.18 8.56 -10.35
N ILE A 159 1.60 7.40 -9.98
CA ILE A 159 1.48 6.25 -10.88
C ILE A 159 0.61 6.58 -12.09
N VAL A 160 -0.53 7.21 -11.86
CA VAL A 160 -1.46 7.59 -12.94
C VAL A 160 -0.84 8.67 -13.84
N ARG A 161 -0.14 9.67 -13.27
CA ARG A 161 0.59 10.69 -14.04
C ARG A 161 1.68 10.09 -14.92
N GLY A 162 2.43 9.11 -14.42
CA GLY A 162 3.42 8.39 -15.21
C GLY A 162 2.80 7.77 -16.47
N ARG A 163 1.59 7.26 -16.37
CA ARG A 163 0.85 6.72 -17.52
C ARG A 163 0.31 7.83 -18.42
N LEU A 164 -0.26 8.88 -17.84
CA LEU A 164 -0.79 10.03 -18.59
C LEU A 164 0.28 10.71 -19.45
N ALA A 165 1.54 10.69 -19.03
CA ALA A 165 2.66 11.23 -19.81
C ALA A 165 2.87 10.50 -21.16
N SER A 166 2.44 9.24 -21.26
CA SER A 166 2.54 8.42 -22.49
C SER A 166 1.24 8.36 -23.30
N VAL A 167 0.18 9.03 -22.86
CA VAL A 167 -1.10 9.08 -23.57
C VAL A 167 -1.03 10.07 -24.73
N ASN A 168 -1.46 9.63 -25.91
CA ASN A 168 -1.58 10.50 -27.06
C ASN A 168 -2.85 11.36 -26.96
N ARG A 169 -2.70 12.68 -26.81
CA ARG A 169 -3.81 13.63 -26.72
C ARG A 169 -4.60 13.78 -28.02
N GLU A 170 -4.02 13.42 -29.16
CA GLU A 170 -4.72 13.50 -30.46
C GLU A 170 -5.90 12.54 -30.53
N LEU A 171 -5.89 11.45 -29.75
CA LEU A 171 -7.03 10.53 -29.67
C LEU A 171 -8.27 11.16 -29.02
N GLU A 172 -8.07 11.99 -27.96
CA GLU A 172 -9.17 12.74 -27.37
C GLU A 172 -9.72 13.80 -28.33
N LYS A 173 -8.83 14.53 -29.04
CA LYS A 173 -9.23 15.52 -30.05
C LYS A 173 -10.01 14.88 -31.20
N ALA A 174 -9.50 13.78 -31.76
CA ALA A 174 -10.18 13.04 -32.80
C ALA A 174 -11.58 12.56 -32.37
N ALA A 175 -11.75 12.13 -31.14
CA ALA A 175 -13.06 11.76 -30.61
C ALA A 175 -14.01 12.98 -30.55
N MET A 176 -13.50 14.13 -30.12
CA MET A 176 -14.29 15.38 -30.08
C MET A 176 -14.63 15.89 -31.50
N ASP A 177 -13.72 15.76 -32.48
CA ASP A 177 -13.95 16.09 -33.88
C ASP A 177 -15.05 15.21 -34.50
N LEU A 178 -15.23 13.98 -33.98
CA LEU A 178 -16.31 13.06 -34.32
C LEU A 178 -17.61 13.32 -33.55
N GLY A 179 -17.67 14.40 -32.76
CA GLY A 179 -18.87 14.82 -32.04
C GLY A 179 -18.97 14.32 -30.59
N ALA A 180 -17.93 13.70 -30.06
CA ALA A 180 -17.93 13.34 -28.63
C ALA A 180 -17.80 14.58 -27.73
N SER A 181 -18.57 14.64 -26.64
CA SER A 181 -18.38 15.64 -25.60
C SER A 181 -17.06 15.40 -24.86
N GLU A 182 -16.54 16.42 -24.13
CA GLU A 182 -15.34 16.28 -23.31
C GLU A 182 -15.44 15.13 -22.29
N TRP A 183 -16.64 14.95 -21.71
CA TRP A 183 -16.89 13.85 -20.77
C TRP A 183 -16.83 12.48 -21.46
N GLN A 184 -17.40 12.37 -22.67
CA GLN A 184 -17.33 11.14 -23.46
C GLN A 184 -15.90 10.82 -23.88
N ALA A 185 -15.14 11.83 -24.36
CA ALA A 185 -13.72 11.65 -24.69
C ALA A 185 -12.91 11.20 -23.45
N MET A 186 -13.17 11.78 -22.28
CA MET A 186 -12.52 11.35 -21.03
C MET A 186 -12.90 9.92 -20.64
N ARG A 187 -14.20 9.59 -20.66
CA ARG A 187 -14.72 8.28 -20.22
C ARG A 187 -14.36 7.16 -21.19
N ASP A 188 -14.49 7.40 -22.48
CA ASP A 188 -14.44 6.34 -23.48
C ASP A 188 -13.06 6.24 -24.17
N VAL A 189 -12.23 7.30 -24.10
CA VAL A 189 -10.88 7.30 -24.67
C VAL A 189 -9.80 7.35 -23.60
N LEU A 190 -9.84 8.32 -22.67
CA LEU A 190 -8.77 8.51 -21.69
C LEU A 190 -8.79 7.44 -20.58
N LEU A 191 -9.92 7.26 -19.90
CA LEU A 191 -10.02 6.33 -18.79
C LEU A 191 -9.64 4.89 -19.15
N PRO A 192 -10.05 4.31 -20.29
CA PRO A 192 -9.60 2.98 -20.68
C PRO A 192 -8.08 2.87 -20.88
N GLN A 193 -7.42 3.92 -21.36
CA GLN A 193 -5.96 3.92 -21.57
C GLN A 193 -5.17 3.96 -20.24
N ILE A 194 -5.71 4.63 -19.21
CA ILE A 194 -5.07 4.72 -17.91
C ILE A 194 -5.58 3.68 -16.92
N ARG A 195 -6.59 2.89 -17.25
CA ARG A 195 -7.19 1.87 -16.36
C ARG A 195 -6.16 0.93 -15.71
N PRO A 196 -5.13 0.42 -16.42
CA PRO A 196 -4.11 -0.42 -15.78
C PRO A 196 -3.36 0.30 -14.67
N SER A 197 -3.08 1.60 -14.84
CA SER A 197 -2.40 2.42 -13.82
C SER A 197 -3.31 2.75 -12.64
N ILE A 198 -4.62 2.91 -12.89
CA ILE A 198 -5.62 3.06 -11.83
C ILE A 198 -5.66 1.80 -10.96
N ILE A 199 -5.73 0.62 -11.58
CA ILE A 199 -5.72 -0.66 -10.85
C ILE A 199 -4.41 -0.84 -10.07
N ALA A 200 -3.28 -0.53 -10.68
CA ALA A 200 -1.98 -0.60 -10.01
C ALA A 200 -1.89 0.37 -8.83
N GLY A 201 -2.35 1.61 -9.00
CA GLY A 201 -2.45 2.60 -7.93
C GLY A 201 -3.39 2.16 -6.80
N ALA A 202 -4.54 1.56 -7.14
CA ALA A 202 -5.48 1.01 -6.18
C ALA A 202 -4.83 -0.07 -5.30
N LEU A 203 -4.14 -1.03 -5.91
CA LEU A 203 -3.48 -2.11 -5.20
C LEU A 203 -2.31 -1.61 -4.32
N ILE A 204 -1.59 -0.58 -4.78
CA ILE A 204 -0.54 0.05 -3.97
C ILE A 204 -1.16 0.79 -2.78
N ALA A 205 -2.21 1.59 -2.98
CA ALA A 205 -2.90 2.27 -1.89
C ALA A 205 -3.48 1.27 -0.87
N PHE A 206 -4.04 0.15 -1.34
CA PHE A 206 -4.52 -0.93 -0.49
C PHE A 206 -3.38 -1.55 0.34
N THR A 207 -2.27 -1.89 -0.32
CA THR A 207 -1.12 -2.53 0.34
C THR A 207 -0.49 -1.60 1.38
N LEU A 208 -0.21 -0.33 1.02
CA LEU A 208 0.37 0.66 1.92
C LEU A 208 -0.52 0.94 3.14
N SER A 209 -1.84 0.86 2.97
CA SER A 209 -2.78 1.04 4.07
C SER A 209 -2.91 -0.21 4.95
N LEU A 210 -2.80 -1.42 4.36
CA LEU A 210 -2.99 -2.67 5.06
C LEU A 210 -1.83 -2.98 6.03
N ASP A 211 -0.61 -2.67 5.65
CA ASP A 211 0.61 -2.92 6.43
C ASP A 211 1.09 -1.71 7.25
N ASP A 212 0.39 -0.57 7.16
CA ASP A 212 0.74 0.62 7.93
C ASP A 212 0.65 0.36 9.44
N PHE A 213 1.75 0.65 10.09
CA PHE A 213 1.86 0.65 11.55
C PHE A 213 2.03 2.06 12.09
N VAL A 214 2.83 2.89 11.41
CA VAL A 214 3.34 4.14 11.99
C VAL A 214 2.23 5.19 12.09
N ILE A 215 1.56 5.49 10.99
CA ILE A 215 0.49 6.49 10.96
C ILE A 215 -0.68 6.02 11.83
N THR A 216 -1.05 4.74 11.70
CA THR A 216 -2.10 4.13 12.51
C THR A 216 -1.81 4.23 14.00
N TYR A 217 -0.56 4.00 14.44
CA TYR A 217 -0.19 4.05 15.85
C TYR A 217 -0.49 5.41 16.50
N PHE A 218 -0.34 6.50 15.75
CA PHE A 218 -0.63 7.85 16.21
C PHE A 218 -2.10 8.27 16.07
N THR A 219 -2.85 7.66 15.15
CA THR A 219 -4.21 8.09 14.79
C THR A 219 -5.30 7.14 15.27
N ALA A 220 -4.93 5.94 15.77
CA ALA A 220 -5.86 4.96 16.30
C ALA A 220 -6.39 5.36 17.67
N GLY A 221 -7.68 5.07 17.90
CA GLY A 221 -8.31 5.12 19.22
C GLY A 221 -8.41 3.72 19.85
N PRO A 222 -8.95 3.66 21.08
CA PRO A 222 -9.04 2.40 21.84
C PRO A 222 -9.77 1.27 21.12
N ASN A 223 -10.80 1.59 20.33
CA ASN A 223 -11.66 0.64 19.60
C ASN A 223 -11.36 0.54 18.10
N SER A 224 -10.23 1.08 17.64
CA SER A 224 -9.87 1.12 16.23
C SER A 224 -8.47 0.57 15.94
N ILE A 225 -8.06 -0.42 16.75
CA ILE A 225 -6.76 -1.05 16.62
C ILE A 225 -6.73 -1.87 15.33
N THR A 226 -5.67 -1.68 14.53
CA THR A 226 -5.41 -2.47 13.30
C THR A 226 -4.52 -3.68 13.59
N LEU A 227 -4.48 -4.60 12.64
CA LEU A 227 -3.70 -5.84 12.79
C LEU A 227 -2.19 -5.57 12.99
N PRO A 228 -1.51 -4.66 12.25
CA PRO A 228 -0.10 -4.34 12.50
C PRO A 228 0.15 -3.80 13.90
N VAL A 229 -0.72 -2.92 14.40
CA VAL A 229 -0.61 -2.36 15.77
C VAL A 229 -0.86 -3.45 16.80
N LYS A 230 -1.84 -4.33 16.57
CA LYS A 230 -2.12 -5.48 17.45
C LYS A 230 -0.95 -6.46 17.52
N ILE A 231 -0.40 -6.83 16.36
CA ILE A 231 0.78 -7.70 16.26
C ILE A 231 1.96 -7.07 17.04
N ASN A 232 2.23 -5.78 16.84
CA ASN A 232 3.31 -5.10 17.56
C ASN A 232 3.10 -5.13 19.08
N SER A 233 1.88 -4.90 19.55
CA SER A 233 1.57 -4.98 20.98
C SER A 233 1.81 -6.37 21.53
N MET A 234 1.43 -7.43 20.80
CA MET A 234 1.63 -8.81 21.23
C MET A 234 3.12 -9.19 21.27
N VAL A 235 3.91 -8.77 20.27
CA VAL A 235 5.35 -9.05 20.20
C VAL A 235 6.11 -8.44 21.37
N ARG A 236 5.69 -7.29 21.88
CA ARG A 236 6.31 -6.64 23.06
C ARG A 236 6.24 -7.49 24.33
N PHE A 237 5.20 -8.32 24.46
CA PHE A 237 5.04 -9.21 25.62
C PHE A 237 5.70 -10.56 25.39
N SER A 238 5.48 -11.19 24.24
CA SER A 238 6.15 -12.44 23.84
C SER A 238 5.91 -12.76 22.38
N VAL A 239 6.93 -13.29 21.68
CA VAL A 239 6.76 -13.82 20.33
C VAL A 239 6.18 -15.23 20.43
N THR A 240 4.88 -15.36 20.28
CA THR A 240 4.18 -16.65 20.27
C THR A 240 3.95 -17.14 18.84
N PRO A 241 3.77 -18.45 18.61
CA PRO A 241 3.40 -18.95 17.27
C PRO A 241 2.05 -18.41 16.75
N GLU A 242 1.16 -17.95 17.64
CA GLU A 242 -0.10 -17.28 17.27
C GLU A 242 0.18 -15.93 16.57
N VAL A 243 1.14 -15.18 17.09
CA VAL A 243 1.60 -13.93 16.44
C VAL A 243 2.20 -14.21 15.08
N ASN A 244 3.03 -15.25 14.96
CA ASN A 244 3.59 -15.65 13.68
C ASN A 244 2.51 -16.09 12.69
N ALA A 245 1.46 -16.80 13.14
CA ALA A 245 0.34 -17.19 12.29
C ALA A 245 -0.42 -15.95 11.78
N ALA A 246 -0.74 -14.99 12.64
CA ALA A 246 -1.39 -13.75 12.26
C ALA A 246 -0.52 -12.92 11.29
N SER A 247 0.77 -12.80 11.56
CA SER A 247 1.73 -12.11 10.68
C SER A 247 1.87 -12.81 9.33
N THR A 248 1.87 -14.14 9.29
CA THR A 248 1.92 -14.92 8.05
C THR A 248 0.70 -14.66 7.18
N VAL A 249 -0.50 -14.59 7.76
CA VAL A 249 -1.72 -14.26 7.02
C VAL A 249 -1.62 -12.87 6.40
N LEU A 250 -1.16 -11.88 7.17
CA LEU A 250 -0.95 -10.51 6.67
C LEU A 250 0.05 -10.49 5.50
N ILE A 251 1.21 -11.13 5.66
CA ILE A 251 2.24 -11.24 4.61
C ILE A 251 1.66 -11.86 3.33
N VAL A 252 0.90 -12.94 3.45
CA VAL A 252 0.31 -13.62 2.28
C VAL A 252 -0.65 -12.68 1.54
N ILE A 253 -1.51 -11.96 2.26
CA ILE A 253 -2.45 -11.01 1.64
C ILE A 253 -1.69 -9.87 0.94
N THR A 254 -0.70 -9.29 1.62
CA THR A 254 0.13 -8.21 1.06
C THR A 254 0.89 -8.68 -0.19
N VAL A 255 1.50 -9.88 -0.17
CA VAL A 255 2.21 -10.45 -1.32
C VAL A 255 1.24 -10.71 -2.49
N ILE A 256 0.06 -11.26 -2.23
CA ILE A 256 -0.95 -11.48 -3.28
C ILE A 256 -1.35 -10.14 -3.91
N ALA A 257 -1.64 -9.13 -3.10
CA ALA A 257 -1.99 -7.80 -3.60
C ALA A 257 -0.86 -7.18 -4.44
N ALA A 258 0.40 -7.27 -3.98
CA ALA A 258 1.56 -6.78 -4.70
C ALA A 258 1.77 -7.51 -6.04
N VAL A 259 1.66 -8.84 -6.07
CA VAL A 259 1.79 -9.65 -7.30
C VAL A 259 0.69 -9.30 -8.30
N LEU A 260 -0.54 -9.11 -7.83
CA LEU A 260 -1.64 -8.66 -8.69
C LEU A 260 -1.37 -7.26 -9.26
N ALA A 261 -0.87 -6.31 -8.44
CA ALA A 261 -0.49 -4.98 -8.89
C ALA A 261 0.56 -5.04 -10.00
N MET A 262 1.60 -5.86 -9.85
CA MET A 262 2.66 -6.03 -10.85
C MET A 262 2.13 -6.63 -12.16
N ARG A 263 1.25 -7.63 -12.09
CA ARG A 263 0.66 -8.23 -13.30
C ARG A 263 -0.17 -7.23 -14.11
N PHE A 264 -0.94 -6.36 -13.45
CA PHE A 264 -1.71 -5.32 -14.14
C PHE A 264 -0.84 -4.22 -14.75
N GLN A 265 0.36 -3.96 -14.20
CA GLN A 265 1.32 -3.02 -14.80
C GLN A 265 2.01 -3.59 -16.05
N THR A 266 2.35 -4.89 -16.04
CA THR A 266 3.13 -5.54 -17.11
C THR A 266 2.27 -6.01 -18.28
N ALA A 267 1.00 -6.34 -18.09
CA ALA A 267 0.12 -6.94 -19.10
C ALA A 267 -0.17 -6.09 -20.34
N ARG A 268 0.47 -4.92 -20.52
CA ARG A 268 0.36 -4.06 -21.73
C ARG A 268 1.68 -3.44 -22.18
N ARG A 269 2.82 -4.04 -21.87
CA ARG A 269 4.08 -3.73 -22.56
C ARG A 269 4.36 -4.68 -23.73
N ALA A 270 3.54 -5.67 -23.90
CA ALA A 270 3.44 -6.55 -25.05
C ALA A 270 2.21 -6.14 -25.89
#